data_3310be0d423723b164f0a385e093a916
#
_entry.id   3310be0d423723b164f0a385e093a916
#
_cell.length_a   1.000
_cell.length_b   1.000
_cell.length_c   1.000
_cell.angle_alpha   90.00
_cell.angle_beta   90.00
_cell.angle_gamma   90.00
#
_symmetry.space_group_name_H-M   'P 1'
#
loop_
_entity.id
_entity.type
_entity.pdbx_description
1 polymer ?
#
loop_
_entity_poly.entity_id
_entity_poly.type
_entity_poly.pdbx_seq_one_letter_code
_entity_poly.pdbx_strand_id
1 'polypeptide(L)'
;MLRPEEAQRPYTVTELANEIRRELRPLTALLVKGEVSGMKRGAAGHFNFSIQDGVSRLDAVLFADEARRVTTLPEDGQVFIFRGRIDFFGKTGRLSFIVDQVEYDDVGKLRARLEELKRRLEAEGAFAPGRKRNLP
;
A
#
# COMPACT_ATOMS: atom_id res chain seq x y z
N MET A 1 -23.45 2.19 -3.71
CA MET A 1 -24.06 1.81 -4.98
C MET A 1 -25.31 2.62 -5.24
N LEU A 2 -25.60 2.92 -6.48
CA LEU A 2 -26.77 3.71 -6.86
C LEU A 2 -28.07 2.93 -6.67
N ARG A 3 -29.07 3.60 -6.14
CA ARG A 3 -30.41 3.02 -6.06
C ARG A 3 -31.12 3.17 -7.41
N PRO A 4 -32.13 2.33 -7.72
CA PRO A 4 -32.80 2.41 -9.01
C PRO A 4 -33.36 3.78 -9.37
N GLU A 5 -33.95 4.47 -8.40
CA GLU A 5 -34.50 5.82 -8.64
C GLU A 5 -33.41 6.84 -8.88
N GLU A 6 -32.21 6.66 -8.31
CA GLU A 6 -31.07 7.54 -8.55
C GLU A 6 -30.46 7.29 -9.92
N ALA A 7 -30.44 6.02 -10.37
CA ALA A 7 -29.91 5.66 -11.67
C ALA A 7 -30.71 6.23 -12.84
N GLN A 8 -31.97 6.59 -12.62
CA GLN A 8 -32.81 7.17 -13.66
C GLN A 8 -32.50 8.63 -13.94
N ARG A 9 -31.85 9.32 -13.03
CA ARG A 9 -31.48 10.71 -13.18
C ARG A 9 -30.00 10.83 -13.55
N PRO A 10 -29.69 11.52 -14.66
CA PRO A 10 -28.27 11.70 -15.00
C PRO A 10 -27.51 12.48 -13.93
N TYR A 11 -26.29 12.04 -13.65
CA TYR A 11 -25.37 12.82 -12.84
C TYR A 11 -24.58 13.76 -13.74
N THR A 12 -24.19 14.91 -13.21
CA THR A 12 -23.07 15.64 -13.78
C THR A 12 -21.80 14.91 -13.38
N VAL A 13 -20.70 15.19 -14.06
CA VAL A 13 -19.41 14.59 -13.70
C VAL A 13 -19.02 14.97 -12.27
N THR A 14 -19.25 16.22 -11.89
CA THR A 14 -18.97 16.68 -10.52
C THR A 14 -19.82 15.95 -9.49
N GLU A 15 -21.10 15.74 -9.77
CA GLU A 15 -21.96 14.99 -8.87
C GLU A 15 -21.48 13.55 -8.69
N LEU A 16 -21.06 12.91 -9.76
CA LEU A 16 -20.53 11.55 -9.70
C LEU A 16 -19.21 11.51 -8.91
N ALA A 17 -18.32 12.46 -9.15
CA ALA A 17 -17.06 12.55 -8.41
C ALA A 17 -17.32 12.70 -6.90
N ASN A 18 -18.27 13.53 -6.53
CA ASN A 18 -18.64 13.71 -5.12
C ASN A 18 -19.24 12.44 -4.51
N GLU A 19 -20.02 11.71 -5.28
CA GLU A 19 -20.57 10.44 -4.83
C GLU A 19 -19.47 9.40 -4.61
N ILE A 20 -18.52 9.31 -5.52
CA ILE A 20 -17.36 8.42 -5.38
C ILE A 20 -16.60 8.77 -4.10
N ARG A 21 -16.32 10.04 -3.87
CA ARG A 21 -15.61 10.47 -2.66
C ARG A 21 -16.37 10.11 -1.39
N ARG A 22 -17.69 10.23 -1.41
CA ARG A 22 -18.54 9.86 -0.26
C ARG A 22 -18.43 8.36 0.03
N GLU A 23 -18.47 7.53 -1.00
CA GLU A 23 -18.37 6.08 -0.84
C GLU A 23 -16.98 5.65 -0.36
N LEU A 24 -15.95 6.46 -0.63
CA LEU A 24 -14.58 6.16 -0.20
C LEU A 24 -14.28 6.63 1.23
N ARG A 25 -15.13 7.44 1.84
CA ARG A 25 -14.89 7.98 3.18
C ARG A 25 -14.59 6.94 4.25
N PRO A 26 -15.25 5.77 4.27
CA PRO A 26 -14.92 4.75 5.25
C PRO A 26 -13.53 4.17 5.11
N LEU A 27 -12.89 4.35 3.95
CA LEU A 27 -11.57 3.81 3.67
C LEU A 27 -10.48 4.76 4.20
N THR A 28 -10.40 4.87 5.53
CA THR A 28 -9.41 5.68 6.24
C THR A 28 -8.59 4.81 7.15
N ALA A 29 -7.39 5.28 7.50
CA ALA A 29 -6.47 4.54 8.38
C ALA A 29 -6.21 3.10 7.92
N LEU A 30 -6.17 2.90 6.61
CA LEU A 30 -5.90 1.61 6.01
C LEU A 30 -4.42 1.28 6.10
N LEU A 31 -4.12 0.00 6.26
CA LEU A 31 -2.75 -0.50 6.17
C LEU A 31 -2.61 -1.25 4.84
N VAL A 32 -1.65 -0.83 4.04
CA VAL A 32 -1.38 -1.42 2.73
C VAL A 32 0.08 -1.82 2.66
N LYS A 33 0.33 -3.07 2.30
CA LYS A 33 1.68 -3.59 2.10
C LYS A 33 1.97 -3.68 0.62
N GLY A 34 3.13 -3.20 0.21
CA GLY A 34 3.51 -3.31 -1.18
C GLY A 34 4.92 -2.82 -1.45
N GLU A 35 5.36 -3.08 -2.67
CA GLU A 35 6.67 -2.65 -3.15
C GLU A 35 6.55 -1.28 -3.80
N VAL A 36 7.50 -0.41 -3.49
CA VAL A 36 7.54 0.95 -4.03
C VAL A 36 8.17 0.95 -5.42
N SER A 37 7.56 1.67 -6.35
CA SER A 37 8.15 1.91 -7.65
C SER A 37 7.85 3.34 -8.12
N GLY A 38 8.75 3.89 -8.94
CA GLY A 38 8.55 5.19 -9.55
C GLY A 38 8.57 6.35 -8.58
N MET A 39 9.37 6.28 -7.53
CA MET A 39 9.48 7.35 -6.55
C MET A 39 9.97 8.63 -7.20
N LYS A 40 9.19 9.72 -7.03
CA LYS A 40 9.54 11.04 -7.52
C LYS A 40 9.27 12.08 -6.45
N ARG A 41 10.24 12.98 -6.28
CA ARG A 41 10.09 14.10 -5.37
C ARG A 41 9.67 15.34 -6.17
N GLY A 42 8.54 15.93 -5.83
CA GLY A 42 8.06 17.14 -6.45
C GLY A 42 8.75 18.39 -5.88
N ALA A 43 8.54 19.53 -6.56
CA ALA A 43 9.16 20.79 -6.18
C ALA A 43 8.78 21.27 -4.76
N ALA A 44 7.57 20.93 -4.32
CA ALA A 44 7.09 21.30 -2.98
C ALA A 44 7.53 20.32 -1.89
N GLY A 45 8.32 19.30 -2.24
CA GLY A 45 8.78 18.30 -1.28
C GLY A 45 7.83 17.13 -1.08
N HIS A 46 6.78 17.03 -1.89
CA HIS A 46 5.90 15.88 -1.88
C HIS A 46 6.53 14.71 -2.63
N PHE A 47 6.26 13.49 -2.18
CA PHE A 47 6.72 12.29 -2.85
C PHE A 47 5.55 11.59 -3.53
N ASN A 48 5.71 11.28 -4.81
CA ASN A 48 4.73 10.52 -5.59
C ASN A 48 5.37 9.20 -5.99
N PHE A 49 4.64 8.12 -5.81
CA PHE A 49 5.13 6.78 -6.12
C PHE A 49 3.97 5.83 -6.35
N SER A 50 4.29 4.61 -6.72
CA SER A 50 3.31 3.54 -6.83
C SER A 50 3.62 2.46 -5.80
N ILE A 51 2.56 1.82 -5.32
CA ILE A 51 2.65 0.65 -4.46
C ILE A 51 2.10 -0.52 -5.26
N GLN A 52 2.84 -1.62 -5.33
CA GLN A 52 2.44 -2.77 -6.13
C GLN A 52 2.71 -4.08 -5.41
N ASP A 53 2.00 -5.12 -5.81
CA ASP A 53 2.15 -6.47 -5.24
C ASP A 53 2.42 -7.55 -6.30
N GLY A 54 2.74 -7.12 -7.53
CA GLY A 54 2.95 -8.02 -8.65
C GLY A 54 1.69 -8.27 -9.50
N VAL A 55 0.53 -7.94 -8.98
CA VAL A 55 -0.76 -8.09 -9.69
C VAL A 55 -1.42 -6.73 -9.87
N SER A 56 -1.52 -5.97 -8.78
CA SER A 56 -2.20 -4.69 -8.77
C SER A 56 -1.25 -3.56 -8.40
N ARG A 57 -1.62 -2.37 -8.81
CA ARG A 57 -0.85 -1.17 -8.60
C ARG A 57 -1.75 -0.04 -8.12
N LEU A 58 -1.23 0.74 -7.18
CA LEU A 58 -1.95 1.86 -6.59
C LEU A 58 -1.05 3.08 -6.56
N ASP A 59 -1.54 4.20 -7.08
CA ASP A 59 -0.81 5.46 -6.98
C ASP A 59 -0.90 6.00 -5.56
N ALA A 60 0.24 6.50 -5.05
CA ALA A 60 0.34 7.01 -3.70
C ALA A 60 1.04 8.35 -3.66
N VAL A 61 0.71 9.12 -2.63
CA VAL A 61 1.38 10.40 -2.37
C VAL A 61 1.68 10.51 -0.88
N LEU A 62 2.90 10.96 -0.58
CA LEU A 62 3.32 11.32 0.76
C LEU A 62 3.62 12.82 0.74
N PHE A 63 2.74 13.60 1.35
CA PHE A 63 2.88 15.05 1.34
C PHE A 63 4.08 15.50 2.18
N ALA A 64 4.62 16.67 1.85
CA ALA A 64 5.85 17.19 2.48
C ALA A 64 5.78 17.20 4.00
N ASP A 65 4.66 17.62 4.58
CA ASP A 65 4.49 17.65 6.03
C ASP A 65 4.60 16.28 6.66
N GLU A 66 3.95 15.29 6.04
CA GLU A 66 4.01 13.91 6.51
C GLU A 66 5.39 13.29 6.26
N ALA A 67 6.04 13.67 5.16
CA ALA A 67 7.38 13.17 4.85
C ALA A 67 8.40 13.57 5.92
N ARG A 68 8.19 14.70 6.57
CA ARG A 68 9.06 15.14 7.66
C ARG A 68 8.81 14.38 8.97
N ARG A 69 7.65 13.75 9.10
CA ARG A 69 7.25 13.03 10.33
C ARG A 69 7.51 11.56 10.29
N VAL A 70 7.58 10.97 9.08
CA VAL A 70 7.81 9.53 8.98
C VAL A 70 9.23 9.18 9.40
N THR A 71 9.39 8.05 10.07
CA THR A 71 10.69 7.57 10.49
C THR A 71 11.51 6.98 9.36
N THR A 72 10.85 6.56 8.30
CA THR A 72 11.48 5.93 7.15
C THR A 72 10.84 6.48 5.88
N LEU A 73 11.67 6.95 4.94
CA LEU A 73 11.18 7.34 3.62
C LEU A 73 11.11 6.11 2.73
N PRO A 74 10.05 5.99 1.90
CA PRO A 74 9.96 4.89 0.96
C PRO A 74 11.08 4.94 -0.07
N GLU A 75 11.55 3.77 -0.50
CA GLU A 75 12.58 3.65 -1.52
C GLU A 75 12.14 2.67 -2.59
N ASP A 76 12.48 2.95 -3.84
CA ASP A 76 12.16 2.08 -4.96
C ASP A 76 12.69 0.67 -4.75
N GLY A 77 11.88 -0.30 -5.11
CA GLY A 77 12.28 -1.71 -5.05
C GLY A 77 12.18 -2.36 -3.68
N GLN A 78 11.76 -1.62 -2.67
CA GLN A 78 11.63 -2.16 -1.32
C GLN A 78 10.18 -2.24 -0.90
N VAL A 79 9.90 -3.17 0.01
CA VAL A 79 8.54 -3.41 0.52
C VAL A 79 8.35 -2.71 1.84
N PHE A 80 7.25 -1.99 1.94
CA PHE A 80 6.87 -1.27 3.15
C PHE A 80 5.41 -1.54 3.50
N ILE A 81 5.05 -1.17 4.72
CA ILE A 81 3.66 -1.10 5.16
C ILE A 81 3.31 0.37 5.28
N PHE A 82 2.27 0.77 4.57
CA PHE A 82 1.81 2.16 4.54
C PHE A 82 0.48 2.29 5.25
N ARG A 83 0.34 3.35 6.04
CA ARG A 83 -0.96 3.73 6.57
C ARG A 83 -1.45 4.96 5.83
N GLY A 84 -2.73 4.99 5.51
CA GLY A 84 -3.28 6.14 4.83
C GLY A 84 -4.76 5.97 4.48
N ARG A 85 -5.23 6.84 3.62
CA ARG A 85 -6.62 6.85 3.16
C ARG A 85 -6.68 6.96 1.66
N ILE A 86 -7.80 6.55 1.11
CA ILE A 86 -8.07 6.68 -0.32
C ILE A 86 -8.77 8.01 -0.58
N ASP A 87 -8.33 8.71 -1.62
CA ASP A 87 -9.02 9.91 -2.08
C ASP A 87 -9.17 9.88 -3.60
N PHE A 88 -10.23 10.50 -4.07
CA PHE A 88 -10.52 10.63 -5.49
C PHE A 88 -10.53 12.11 -5.86
N PHE A 89 -9.64 12.48 -6.78
CA PHE A 89 -9.55 13.87 -7.24
C PHE A 89 -10.45 14.05 -8.47
N GLY A 90 -11.59 14.71 -8.26
CA GLY A 90 -12.60 14.87 -9.32
C GLY A 90 -12.09 15.65 -10.52
N LYS A 91 -11.17 16.61 -10.32
CA LYS A 91 -10.63 17.41 -11.41
C LYS A 91 -9.82 16.60 -12.41
N THR A 92 -9.15 15.55 -11.94
CA THR A 92 -8.27 14.73 -12.78
C THR A 92 -8.81 13.33 -12.98
N GLY A 93 -9.85 12.94 -12.24
CA GLY A 93 -10.39 11.59 -12.27
C GLY A 93 -9.43 10.55 -11.69
N ARG A 94 -8.52 10.94 -10.81
CA ARG A 94 -7.50 10.04 -10.27
C ARG A 94 -7.81 9.59 -8.86
N LEU A 95 -7.62 8.30 -8.64
CA LEU A 95 -7.67 7.70 -7.32
C LEU A 95 -6.25 7.65 -6.77
N SER A 96 -6.08 8.07 -5.52
CA SER A 96 -4.76 8.08 -4.88
C SER A 96 -4.84 7.62 -3.44
N PHE A 97 -3.78 6.97 -2.99
CA PHE A 97 -3.61 6.61 -1.60
C PHE A 97 -2.78 7.69 -0.91
N ILE A 98 -3.39 8.39 0.03
CA ILE A 98 -2.72 9.46 0.77
C ILE A 98 -2.05 8.84 1.98
N VAL A 99 -0.73 8.77 1.95
CA VAL A 99 0.07 8.08 2.98
C VAL A 99 0.34 9.02 4.14
N ASP A 100 0.14 8.56 5.37
CA ASP A 100 0.50 9.32 6.56
C ASP A 100 1.52 8.61 7.45
N GLN A 101 1.75 7.32 7.27
CA GLN A 101 2.81 6.59 7.98
C GLN A 101 3.44 5.56 7.06
N VAL A 102 4.74 5.35 7.25
CA VAL A 102 5.54 4.38 6.49
C VAL A 102 6.36 3.56 7.47
N GLU A 103 6.31 2.24 7.33
CA GLU A 103 7.11 1.33 8.15
C GLU A 103 7.75 0.26 7.28
N TYR A 104 8.93 -0.18 7.65
CA TYR A 104 9.54 -1.34 7.00
C TYR A 104 8.72 -2.59 7.29
N ASP A 105 8.69 -3.49 6.33
CA ASP A 105 8.09 -4.79 6.53
C ASP A 105 9.10 -5.73 7.22
N ASP A 106 9.37 -5.45 8.49
CA ASP A 106 10.31 -6.24 9.27
C ASP A 106 9.85 -7.67 9.46
N VAL A 107 8.54 -7.87 9.56
CA VAL A 107 7.96 -9.21 9.69
C VAL A 107 8.22 -10.03 8.44
N GLY A 108 8.04 -9.42 7.27
CA GLY A 108 8.33 -10.10 6.01
C GLY A 108 9.79 -10.46 5.86
N LYS A 109 10.68 -9.56 6.25
CA LYS A 109 12.13 -9.83 6.23
C LYS A 109 12.50 -10.97 7.17
N LEU A 110 11.93 -10.98 8.37
CA LEU A 110 12.20 -12.03 9.34
C LEU A 110 11.72 -13.38 8.81
N ARG A 111 10.52 -13.43 8.24
CA ARG A 111 10.00 -14.67 7.65
C ARG A 111 10.89 -15.18 6.53
N ALA A 112 11.35 -14.30 5.66
CA ALA A 112 12.23 -14.68 4.56
C ALA A 112 13.55 -15.27 5.08
N ARG A 113 14.12 -14.66 6.13
CA ARG A 113 15.34 -15.17 6.76
C ARG A 113 15.13 -16.55 7.39
N LEU A 114 14.01 -16.72 8.07
CA LEU A 114 13.69 -17.99 8.69
C LEU A 114 13.48 -19.10 7.66
N GLU A 115 12.79 -18.79 6.57
CA GLU A 115 12.58 -19.76 5.49
C GLU A 115 13.91 -20.14 4.82
N GLU A 116 14.77 -19.18 4.59
CA GLU A 116 16.09 -19.43 4.01
C GLU A 116 16.93 -20.31 4.93
N LEU A 117 16.93 -20.03 6.22
CA LEU A 117 17.63 -20.82 7.20
C LEU A 117 17.09 -22.26 7.22
N LYS A 118 15.79 -22.40 7.20
CA LYS A 118 15.15 -23.72 7.16
C LYS A 118 15.61 -24.51 5.94
N ARG A 119 15.60 -23.87 4.77
CA ARG A 119 16.04 -24.55 3.54
C ARG A 119 17.48 -24.99 3.60
N ARG A 120 18.35 -24.15 4.17
CA ARG A 120 19.75 -24.52 4.34
C ARG A 120 19.93 -25.71 5.25
N LEU A 121 19.25 -25.72 6.37
CA LEU A 121 19.32 -26.82 7.32
C LEU A 121 18.80 -28.11 6.73
N GLU A 122 17.74 -28.07 5.94
CA GLU A 122 17.23 -29.24 5.24
C GLU A 122 18.21 -29.76 4.19
N ALA A 123 18.85 -28.85 3.45
CA ALA A 123 19.84 -29.23 2.46
C ALA A 123 21.08 -29.87 3.08
N GLU A 124 21.42 -29.47 4.29
CA GLU A 124 22.54 -30.06 5.03
C GLU A 124 22.20 -31.39 5.70
N GLY A 125 20.93 -31.78 5.64
CA GLY A 125 20.47 -33.00 6.31
C GLY A 125 20.44 -32.87 7.82
N ALA A 126 20.35 -31.65 8.36
CA ALA A 126 20.39 -31.42 9.80
C ALA A 126 19.12 -31.84 10.51
N PHE A 127 18.04 -32.10 9.79
CA PHE A 127 16.76 -32.44 10.39
C PHE A 127 16.49 -33.95 10.30
N ALA A 128 16.17 -34.55 11.44
CA ALA A 128 15.49 -35.83 11.43
C ALA A 128 14.04 -35.57 11.00
N PRO A 129 13.38 -36.58 10.37
CA PRO A 129 12.01 -36.38 9.90
C PRO A 129 11.04 -35.84 10.94
N GLY A 130 11.16 -36.30 12.19
CA GLY A 130 10.26 -35.84 13.24
C GLY A 130 10.49 -34.41 13.69
N ARG A 131 11.62 -33.84 13.41
CA ARG A 131 11.96 -32.50 13.87
C ARG A 131 11.35 -31.41 13.01
N LYS A 132 10.97 -31.70 11.79
CA LYS A 132 10.34 -30.75 10.90
C LYS A 132 9.03 -30.20 11.46
N ARG A 133 8.32 -31.00 12.21
CA ARG A 133 7.05 -30.60 12.78
C ARG A 133 7.17 -29.50 13.83
N ASN A 134 8.35 -29.31 14.37
CA ASN A 134 8.60 -28.31 15.40
C ASN A 134 8.92 -26.94 14.83
N LEU A 135 9.03 -26.83 13.53
CA LEU A 135 9.28 -25.55 12.86
C LEU A 135 7.95 -24.84 12.62
N PRO A 136 7.85 -23.55 12.98
CA PRO A 136 6.64 -22.78 12.74
C PRO A 136 6.34 -22.57 11.27
#